data_811db9c1bbd6fb4a30d84b38b8255b21
#
_entry.id   811db9c1bbd6fb4a30d84b38b8255b21
#
_cell.length_a   1.000
_cell.length_b   1.000
_cell.length_c   1.000
_cell.angle_alpha   90.00
_cell.angle_beta   90.00
_cell.angle_gamma   90.00
#
_symmetry.space_group_name_H-M   'P 1'
#
loop_
_entity.id
_entity.type
_entity.pdbx_description
1 polymer ?
#
loop_
_entity_poly.entity_id
_entity_poly.type
_entity_poly.pdbx_seq_one_letter_code
_entity_poly.pdbx_strand_id
1 'polypeptide(L)'
;VKKTVLKLMQALGLACKVRRRKRYNSYQGEQGAVAPNVLNREFEADAPNQKWVTDVTEFNVGDRKLYLSPVMDLFDRQIISYSLGLSPNLALTNDSLREALTSLKPGQQPLVHSDQGFQYRHASWRTLIEGAGAVQSMSRKGNCYDNAVMENFFGHLKEELFHHVRFLNTDALAPAIEEYIHWYNTKRISTKLEGLSPVQYRAQALAA
;
A
#
# COMPACT_ATOMS: atom_id res chain seq x y z
N VAL A 1 16.69 -18.61 21.56
CA VAL A 1 15.30 -18.20 21.17
C VAL A 1 14.96 -18.67 19.76
N LYS A 2 15.70 -18.31 18.68
CA LYS A 2 15.37 -18.71 17.27
C LYS A 2 15.28 -20.23 17.07
N LYS A 3 16.22 -21.01 17.63
CA LYS A 3 16.22 -22.48 17.51
C LYS A 3 15.03 -23.13 18.22
N THR A 4 14.58 -22.57 19.34
CA THR A 4 13.41 -23.07 20.10
C THR A 4 12.12 -22.84 19.32
N VAL A 5 11.94 -21.64 18.75
CA VAL A 5 10.77 -21.32 17.91
C VAL A 5 10.70 -22.25 16.69
N LEU A 6 11.84 -22.47 16.00
CA LEU A 6 11.89 -23.38 14.86
C LEU A 6 11.48 -24.82 15.24
N LYS A 7 11.97 -25.34 16.38
CA LYS A 7 11.58 -26.67 16.87
C LYS A 7 10.08 -26.77 17.18
N LEU A 8 9.50 -25.74 17.82
CA LEU A 8 8.07 -25.69 18.11
C LEU A 8 7.24 -25.63 16.83
N MET A 9 7.63 -24.82 15.85
CA MET A 9 6.97 -24.76 14.54
C MET A 9 7.01 -26.12 13.84
N GLN A 10 8.17 -26.79 13.84
CA GLN A 10 8.32 -28.13 13.25
C GLN A 10 7.44 -29.16 13.95
N ALA A 11 7.39 -29.15 15.28
CA ALA A 11 6.55 -30.06 16.07
C ALA A 11 5.05 -29.85 15.81
N LEU A 12 4.64 -28.62 15.48
CA LEU A 12 3.26 -28.24 15.20
C LEU A 12 2.92 -28.33 13.70
N GLY A 13 3.85 -28.81 12.85
CA GLY A 13 3.66 -28.86 11.39
C GLY A 13 3.54 -27.49 10.73
N LEU A 14 4.01 -26.43 11.40
CA LEU A 14 3.97 -25.06 10.90
C LEU A 14 5.20 -24.74 10.06
N ALA A 15 4.99 -24.11 8.91
CA ALA A 15 6.06 -23.60 8.05
C ALA A 15 5.84 -22.11 7.78
N CYS A 16 6.94 -21.33 7.83
CA CYS A 16 6.90 -19.94 7.40
C CYS A 16 6.82 -19.86 5.88
N LYS A 17 5.83 -19.10 5.36
CA LYS A 17 5.71 -18.79 3.94
C LYS A 17 6.69 -17.66 3.61
N VAL A 18 7.80 -17.99 2.94
CA VAL A 18 8.87 -17.04 2.65
C VAL A 18 8.68 -16.44 1.25
N ARG A 19 8.66 -15.11 1.18
CA ARG A 19 8.60 -14.35 -0.06
C ARG A 19 9.84 -14.60 -0.92
N ARG A 20 9.66 -15.01 -2.19
CA ARG A 20 10.73 -15.09 -3.19
C ARG A 20 11.04 -13.70 -3.76
N ARG A 21 12.33 -13.33 -3.80
CA ARG A 21 12.78 -12.07 -4.41
C ARG A 21 12.58 -12.14 -5.93
N LYS A 22 11.71 -11.28 -6.50
CA LYS A 22 11.52 -11.14 -7.96
C LYS A 22 12.31 -9.94 -8.49
N ARG A 23 12.84 -10.04 -9.72
CA ARG A 23 13.41 -8.89 -10.45
C ARG A 23 12.29 -7.96 -10.89
N TYR A 24 12.50 -6.66 -10.72
CA TYR A 24 11.58 -5.59 -11.11
C TYR A 24 11.88 -5.14 -12.55
N ASN A 25 10.81 -4.89 -13.35
CA ASN A 25 10.89 -4.25 -14.67
C ASN A 25 10.00 -2.99 -14.65
N SER A 26 10.59 -1.82 -14.87
CA SER A 26 9.85 -0.55 -14.92
C SER A 26 9.32 -0.28 -16.32
N TYR A 27 8.07 0.19 -16.39
CA TYR A 27 7.44 0.67 -17.62
C TYR A 27 8.02 2.02 -18.06
N GLN A 28 8.31 2.16 -19.37
CA GLN A 28 8.79 3.40 -19.99
C GLN A 28 7.66 4.04 -20.79
N GLY A 29 6.84 4.89 -20.16
CA GLY A 29 5.78 5.67 -20.81
C GLY A 29 6.07 7.18 -20.85
N GLU A 30 5.24 7.96 -21.58
CA GLU A 30 5.38 9.41 -21.80
C GLU A 30 5.49 10.24 -20.52
N GLN A 31 6.29 11.32 -20.59
CA GLN A 31 6.79 12.06 -19.44
C GLN A 31 5.89 13.25 -19.08
N GLY A 32 4.98 13.07 -18.10
CA GLY A 32 4.41 14.19 -17.33
C GLY A 32 5.44 14.76 -16.33
N ALA A 33 5.11 15.88 -15.67
CA ALA A 33 6.00 16.48 -14.66
C ALA A 33 6.27 15.52 -13.49
N VAL A 34 7.53 15.42 -13.08
CA VAL A 34 7.97 14.62 -11.94
C VAL A 34 8.13 15.54 -10.73
N ALA A 35 7.45 15.22 -9.63
CA ALA A 35 7.64 15.92 -8.38
C ALA A 35 8.96 15.51 -7.69
N PRO A 36 9.57 16.39 -6.87
CA PRO A 36 10.77 16.03 -6.11
C PRO A 36 10.48 14.92 -5.09
N ASN A 37 11.51 14.16 -4.72
CA ASN A 37 11.40 13.18 -3.64
C ASN A 37 11.50 13.89 -2.28
N VAL A 38 10.38 14.39 -1.78
CA VAL A 38 10.28 15.07 -0.50
C VAL A 38 10.28 14.06 0.66
N LEU A 39 9.70 12.86 0.47
CA LEU A 39 9.66 11.81 1.50
C LEU A 39 11.06 11.34 1.92
N ASN A 40 12.00 11.29 0.97
CA ASN A 40 13.42 10.96 1.17
C ASN A 40 13.66 9.73 2.09
N ARG A 41 12.78 8.70 1.99
CA ARG A 41 12.80 7.46 2.79
C ARG A 41 12.51 7.66 4.29
N GLU A 42 12.00 8.81 4.68
CA GLU A 42 11.53 9.06 6.05
C GLU A 42 10.13 8.45 6.22
N PHE A 43 10.08 7.11 6.29
CA PHE A 43 8.83 6.33 6.34
C PHE A 43 8.18 6.31 7.72
N GLU A 44 8.48 7.23 8.57
CA GLU A 44 7.83 7.40 9.88
C GLU A 44 7.08 8.72 9.91
N ALA A 45 5.98 8.74 10.65
CA ALA A 45 5.16 9.90 10.89
C ALA A 45 4.78 9.93 12.37
N ASP A 46 4.70 11.13 12.94
CA ASP A 46 4.41 11.31 14.36
C ASP A 46 2.90 11.37 14.65
N ALA A 47 2.09 11.58 13.61
CA ALA A 47 0.64 11.63 13.72
C ALA A 47 -0.03 11.11 12.43
N PRO A 48 -1.30 10.67 12.52
CA PRO A 48 -2.09 10.29 11.36
C PRO A 48 -2.21 11.42 10.34
N ASN A 49 -2.27 11.05 9.07
CA ASN A 49 -2.47 11.97 7.94
C ASN A 49 -1.33 12.98 7.72
N GLN A 50 -0.12 12.69 8.19
CA GLN A 50 1.07 13.48 7.84
C GLN A 50 1.73 13.01 6.55
N LYS A 51 1.86 11.68 6.37
CA LYS A 51 2.56 11.10 5.23
C LYS A 51 1.79 9.88 4.73
N TRP A 52 1.40 9.92 3.47
CA TRP A 52 0.76 8.80 2.78
C TRP A 52 1.65 8.25 1.68
N VAL A 53 1.56 6.95 1.45
CA VAL A 53 2.21 6.28 0.32
C VAL A 53 1.19 5.52 -0.50
N THR A 54 1.39 5.48 -1.80
CA THR A 54 0.50 4.78 -2.74
C THR A 54 1.31 4.15 -3.87
N ASP A 55 0.75 3.12 -4.48
CA ASP A 55 1.29 2.43 -5.65
C ASP A 55 0.18 1.57 -6.28
N VAL A 56 0.42 1.04 -7.46
CA VAL A 56 -0.49 0.11 -8.12
C VAL A 56 0.13 -1.27 -8.21
N THR A 57 -0.62 -2.29 -7.82
CA THR A 57 -0.21 -3.68 -8.03
C THR A 57 -1.21 -4.44 -8.89
N GLU A 58 -0.73 -5.46 -9.61
CA GLU A 58 -1.57 -6.33 -10.43
C GLU A 58 -1.62 -7.76 -9.89
N PHE A 59 -2.76 -8.41 -10.13
CA PHE A 59 -3.00 -9.83 -9.89
C PHE A 59 -3.45 -10.47 -11.20
N ASN A 60 -2.75 -11.53 -11.62
CA ASN A 60 -3.10 -12.28 -12.82
C ASN A 60 -4.02 -13.44 -12.43
N VAL A 61 -5.27 -13.46 -12.91
CA VAL A 61 -6.26 -14.50 -12.63
C VAL A 61 -6.76 -15.04 -13.96
N GLY A 62 -6.25 -16.22 -14.36
CA GLY A 62 -6.49 -16.76 -15.69
C GLY A 62 -5.90 -15.85 -16.78
N ASP A 63 -6.77 -15.44 -17.70
CA ASP A 63 -6.47 -14.52 -18.81
C ASP A 63 -6.75 -13.04 -18.49
N ARG A 64 -7.26 -12.74 -17.29
CA ARG A 64 -7.60 -11.39 -16.85
C ARG A 64 -6.66 -10.88 -15.76
N LYS A 65 -6.65 -9.57 -15.59
CA LYS A 65 -5.92 -8.89 -14.53
C LYS A 65 -6.88 -8.10 -13.65
N LEU A 66 -6.60 -8.13 -12.34
CA LEU A 66 -7.19 -7.21 -11.38
C LEU A 66 -6.10 -6.31 -10.84
N TYR A 67 -6.38 -5.02 -10.74
CA TYR A 67 -5.45 -4.00 -10.23
C TYR A 67 -5.98 -3.46 -8.91
N LEU A 68 -5.07 -3.21 -7.99
CA LEU A 68 -5.33 -2.59 -6.70
C LEU A 68 -4.48 -1.33 -6.56
N SER A 69 -5.12 -0.22 -6.21
CA SER A 69 -4.47 1.06 -5.87
C SER A 69 -4.83 1.44 -4.43
N PRO A 70 -4.05 1.08 -3.42
CA PRO A 70 -4.27 1.49 -2.04
C PRO A 70 -3.55 2.79 -1.71
N VAL A 71 -4.07 3.52 -0.72
CA VAL A 71 -3.40 4.61 -0.02
C VAL A 71 -3.14 4.16 1.41
N MET A 72 -1.89 4.21 1.85
CA MET A 72 -1.47 3.83 3.20
C MET A 72 -0.98 5.04 3.98
N ASP A 73 -1.44 5.19 5.21
CA ASP A 73 -0.89 6.14 6.17
C ASP A 73 0.40 5.58 6.79
N LEU A 74 1.48 6.36 6.76
CA LEU A 74 2.76 5.93 7.31
C LEU A 74 2.83 5.95 8.83
N PHE A 75 1.89 6.61 9.51
CA PHE A 75 1.83 6.64 10.97
C PHE A 75 1.64 5.24 11.56
N ASP A 76 0.64 4.52 11.09
CA ASP A 76 0.24 3.22 11.62
C ASP A 76 0.18 2.11 10.58
N ARG A 77 0.55 2.40 9.33
CA ARG A 77 0.48 1.48 8.18
C ARG A 77 -0.95 1.07 7.80
N GLN A 78 -1.96 1.78 8.25
CA GLN A 78 -3.34 1.53 7.86
C GLN A 78 -3.55 1.82 6.38
N ILE A 79 -4.23 0.91 5.67
CA ILE A 79 -4.79 1.21 4.36
C ILE A 79 -6.03 2.05 4.58
N ILE A 80 -5.95 3.35 4.32
CA ILE A 80 -7.02 4.31 4.60
C ILE A 80 -8.06 4.38 3.48
N SER A 81 -7.66 4.02 2.27
CA SER A 81 -8.54 3.87 1.11
C SER A 81 -7.92 2.94 0.08
N TYR A 82 -8.72 2.45 -0.85
CA TYR A 82 -8.24 1.69 -2.00
C TYR A 82 -9.28 1.68 -3.13
N SER A 83 -8.81 1.38 -4.34
CA SER A 83 -9.66 1.11 -5.49
C SER A 83 -9.23 -0.19 -6.16
N LEU A 84 -10.22 -0.95 -6.65
CA LEU A 84 -10.02 -2.15 -7.47
C LEU A 84 -10.55 -1.90 -8.89
N GLY A 85 -9.86 -2.44 -9.90
CA GLY A 85 -10.29 -2.25 -11.28
C GLY A 85 -9.62 -3.23 -12.24
N LEU A 86 -10.19 -3.39 -13.42
CA LEU A 86 -9.68 -4.28 -14.47
C LEU A 86 -8.63 -3.60 -15.36
N SER A 87 -8.33 -2.33 -15.13
CA SER A 87 -7.36 -1.56 -15.89
C SER A 87 -6.62 -0.58 -14.97
N PRO A 88 -5.29 -0.40 -15.12
CA PRO A 88 -4.50 0.56 -14.35
C PRO A 88 -4.63 1.98 -14.93
N ASN A 89 -5.87 2.44 -15.10
CA ASN A 89 -6.19 3.75 -15.65
C ASN A 89 -6.13 4.87 -14.59
N LEU A 90 -6.36 6.11 -15.02
CA LEU A 90 -6.36 7.28 -14.14
C LEU A 90 -7.47 7.23 -13.08
N ALA A 91 -8.63 6.66 -13.42
CA ALA A 91 -9.73 6.54 -12.47
C ALA A 91 -9.31 5.68 -11.26
N LEU A 92 -8.63 4.55 -11.49
CA LEU A 92 -8.20 3.65 -10.43
C LEU A 92 -7.41 4.38 -9.32
N THR A 93 -6.42 5.20 -9.69
CA THR A 93 -5.60 5.93 -8.71
C THR A 93 -6.30 7.17 -8.17
N ASN A 94 -7.01 7.92 -9.04
CA ASN A 94 -7.70 9.13 -8.61
C ASN A 94 -8.85 8.83 -7.63
N ASP A 95 -9.55 7.70 -7.78
CA ASP A 95 -10.67 7.32 -6.91
C ASP A 95 -10.16 6.92 -5.53
N SER A 96 -9.07 6.14 -5.44
CA SER A 96 -8.45 5.83 -4.15
C SER A 96 -7.93 7.11 -3.44
N LEU A 97 -7.35 8.06 -4.18
CA LEU A 97 -6.93 9.32 -3.59
C LEU A 97 -8.12 10.17 -3.11
N ARG A 98 -9.18 10.32 -3.93
CA ARG A 98 -10.38 11.07 -3.52
C ARG A 98 -10.97 10.52 -2.23
N GLU A 99 -11.10 9.21 -2.15
CA GLU A 99 -11.61 8.55 -0.94
C GLU A 99 -10.69 8.83 0.27
N ALA A 100 -9.37 8.71 0.12
CA ALA A 100 -8.43 9.06 1.18
C ALA A 100 -8.59 10.52 1.64
N LEU A 101 -8.72 11.45 0.69
CA LEU A 101 -8.85 12.88 0.99
C LEU A 101 -10.13 13.22 1.78
N THR A 102 -11.21 12.41 1.67
CA THR A 102 -12.43 12.61 2.47
C THR A 102 -12.21 12.39 3.96
N SER A 103 -11.18 11.65 4.34
CA SER A 103 -10.84 11.37 5.74
C SER A 103 -10.10 12.53 6.44
N LEU A 104 -9.65 13.52 5.69
CA LEU A 104 -8.88 14.65 6.22
C LEU A 104 -9.76 15.60 7.05
N LYS A 105 -9.23 16.01 8.18
CA LYS A 105 -9.81 17.09 8.98
C LYS A 105 -9.29 18.45 8.49
N PRO A 106 -10.00 19.54 8.75
CA PRO A 106 -9.50 20.89 8.43
C PRO A 106 -8.09 21.13 8.96
N GLY A 107 -7.21 21.63 8.07
CA GLY A 107 -5.81 21.92 8.39
C GLY A 107 -4.84 20.73 8.20
N GLN A 108 -5.32 19.51 7.93
CA GLN A 108 -4.45 18.39 7.60
C GLN A 108 -4.01 18.47 6.12
N GLN A 109 -2.71 18.41 5.88
CA GLN A 109 -2.09 18.53 4.56
C GLN A 109 -1.02 17.43 4.40
N PRO A 110 -1.43 16.21 4.02
CA PRO A 110 -0.48 15.10 3.93
C PRO A 110 0.54 15.28 2.81
N LEU A 111 1.75 14.76 3.05
CA LEU A 111 2.66 14.43 1.97
C LEU A 111 2.19 13.12 1.33
N VAL A 112 1.89 13.13 0.03
CA VAL A 112 1.46 11.95 -0.73
C VAL A 112 2.59 11.48 -1.65
N HIS A 113 3.17 10.33 -1.34
CA HIS A 113 4.30 9.77 -2.07
C HIS A 113 3.89 8.59 -2.95
N SER A 114 4.41 8.57 -4.17
CA SER A 114 4.21 7.50 -5.16
C SER A 114 5.50 7.20 -5.92
N ASP A 115 5.46 6.18 -6.77
CA ASP A 115 6.44 6.03 -7.84
C ASP A 115 6.22 7.09 -8.97
N GLN A 116 7.00 6.97 -10.06
CA GLN A 116 6.87 7.83 -11.23
C GLN A 116 5.90 7.25 -12.29
N GLY A 117 4.91 6.45 -11.90
CA GLY A 117 3.89 5.94 -12.79
C GLY A 117 3.15 7.06 -13.53
N PHE A 118 2.66 6.78 -14.75
CA PHE A 118 1.99 7.80 -15.58
C PHE A 118 0.76 8.39 -14.88
N GLN A 119 0.06 7.60 -14.08
CA GLN A 119 -1.13 8.01 -13.33
C GLN A 119 -0.80 9.16 -12.36
N TYR A 120 0.30 9.03 -11.64
CA TYR A 120 0.74 9.99 -10.62
C TYR A 120 1.35 11.27 -11.21
N ARG A 121 1.78 11.22 -12.48
CA ARG A 121 2.32 12.36 -13.23
C ARG A 121 1.25 13.11 -14.02
N HIS A 122 0.05 12.55 -14.12
CA HIS A 122 -1.05 13.17 -14.86
C HIS A 122 -1.62 14.39 -14.14
N ALA A 123 -2.14 15.36 -14.91
CA ALA A 123 -2.70 16.60 -14.37
C ALA A 123 -3.85 16.36 -13.37
N SER A 124 -4.71 15.36 -13.63
CA SER A 124 -5.84 15.05 -12.74
C SER A 124 -5.41 14.66 -11.33
N TRP A 125 -4.30 13.90 -11.20
CA TRP A 125 -3.72 13.55 -9.90
C TRP A 125 -3.20 14.79 -9.16
N ARG A 126 -2.44 15.65 -9.87
CA ARG A 126 -1.91 16.89 -9.30
C ARG A 126 -3.02 17.81 -8.82
N THR A 127 -4.07 17.99 -9.64
CA THR A 127 -5.24 18.81 -9.26
C THR A 127 -5.90 18.32 -7.95
N LEU A 128 -5.99 17.01 -7.72
CA LEU A 128 -6.50 16.45 -6.46
C LEU A 128 -5.58 16.79 -5.29
N ILE A 129 -4.26 16.61 -5.45
CA ILE A 129 -3.25 16.94 -4.42
C ILE A 129 -3.30 18.43 -4.08
N GLU A 130 -3.24 19.30 -5.09
CA GLU A 130 -3.25 20.76 -4.95
C GLU A 130 -4.55 21.26 -4.32
N GLY A 131 -5.70 20.72 -4.77
CA GLY A 131 -7.02 21.08 -4.25
C GLY A 131 -7.21 20.74 -2.77
N ALA A 132 -6.49 19.73 -2.26
CA ALA A 132 -6.47 19.37 -0.86
C ALA A 132 -5.38 20.10 -0.04
N GLY A 133 -4.56 20.96 -0.68
CA GLY A 133 -3.39 21.56 -0.04
C GLY A 133 -2.29 20.55 0.34
N ALA A 134 -2.35 19.33 -0.20
CA ALA A 134 -1.39 18.27 0.06
C ALA A 134 -0.09 18.47 -0.74
N VAL A 135 0.98 17.79 -0.35
CA VAL A 135 2.29 17.86 -1.00
C VAL A 135 2.55 16.59 -1.81
N GLN A 136 2.81 16.72 -3.10
CA GLN A 136 3.21 15.60 -3.93
C GLN A 136 4.69 15.27 -3.75
N SER A 137 5.00 13.97 -3.60
CA SER A 137 6.37 13.44 -3.57
C SER A 137 6.46 12.22 -4.48
N MET A 138 7.58 12.07 -5.19
CA MET A 138 7.80 10.92 -6.06
C MET A 138 9.15 10.26 -5.81
N SER A 139 9.17 8.93 -5.92
CA SER A 139 10.40 8.13 -5.88
C SER A 139 11.38 8.58 -6.96
N ARG A 140 12.68 8.47 -6.72
CA ARG A 140 13.70 8.64 -7.75
C ARG A 140 13.58 7.55 -8.81
N LYS A 141 13.87 7.89 -10.06
CA LYS A 141 13.77 6.95 -11.19
C LYS A 141 14.61 5.69 -10.94
N GLY A 142 13.98 4.53 -11.04
CA GLY A 142 14.65 3.24 -10.89
C GLY A 142 15.08 2.89 -9.46
N ASN A 143 14.60 3.60 -8.45
CA ASN A 143 14.95 3.36 -7.05
C ASN A 143 13.78 2.75 -6.28
N CYS A 144 13.72 1.41 -6.22
CA CYS A 144 12.69 0.67 -5.51
C CYS A 144 12.67 0.93 -3.99
N TYR A 145 13.79 1.35 -3.40
CA TYR A 145 13.85 1.63 -1.96
C TYR A 145 13.02 2.86 -1.55
N ASP A 146 12.70 3.75 -2.49
CA ASP A 146 11.95 4.97 -2.20
C ASP A 146 10.46 4.70 -1.97
N ASN A 147 9.93 3.50 -2.38
CA ASN A 147 8.56 3.06 -2.10
C ASN A 147 8.50 1.69 -1.41
N ALA A 148 9.54 1.35 -0.64
CA ALA A 148 9.71 0.05 -0.02
C ALA A 148 8.56 -0.38 0.91
N VAL A 149 7.83 0.57 1.49
CA VAL A 149 6.69 0.29 2.39
C VAL A 149 5.52 -0.30 1.61
N MET A 150 5.18 0.27 0.45
CA MET A 150 4.13 -0.28 -0.40
C MET A 150 4.52 -1.62 -1.02
N GLU A 151 5.78 -1.77 -1.45
CA GLU A 151 6.30 -3.06 -1.93
C GLU A 151 6.19 -4.15 -0.84
N ASN A 152 6.44 -3.79 0.41
CA ASN A 152 6.32 -4.71 1.54
C ASN A 152 4.85 -5.12 1.75
N PHE A 153 3.92 -4.17 1.77
CA PHE A 153 2.48 -4.45 1.87
C PHE A 153 2.00 -5.37 0.74
N PHE A 154 2.34 -5.07 -0.51
CA PHE A 154 1.99 -5.92 -1.64
C PHE A 154 2.61 -7.32 -1.54
N GLY A 155 3.81 -7.40 -0.99
CA GLY A 155 4.43 -8.69 -0.72
C GLY A 155 3.67 -9.52 0.28
N HIS A 156 3.20 -8.93 1.38
CA HIS A 156 2.36 -9.61 2.36
C HIS A 156 1.01 -10.02 1.76
N LEU A 157 0.31 -9.09 1.13
CA LEU A 157 -0.97 -9.37 0.47
C LEU A 157 -0.87 -10.53 -0.52
N LYS A 158 0.15 -10.53 -1.38
CA LYS A 158 0.34 -11.60 -2.37
C LYS A 158 0.71 -12.92 -1.72
N GLU A 159 1.56 -12.91 -0.72
CA GLU A 159 2.00 -14.13 -0.05
C GLU A 159 0.92 -14.71 0.88
N GLU A 160 0.22 -13.87 1.63
CA GLU A 160 -0.75 -14.32 2.64
C GLU A 160 -2.10 -14.68 2.01
N LEU A 161 -2.51 -14.02 0.91
CA LEU A 161 -3.78 -14.25 0.23
C LEU A 161 -3.61 -14.95 -1.13
N PHE A 162 -2.83 -14.36 -2.05
CA PHE A 162 -2.96 -14.67 -3.49
C PHE A 162 -2.18 -15.91 -3.90
N HIS A 163 -0.95 -16.12 -3.42
CA HIS A 163 -0.09 -17.21 -3.91
C HIS A 163 -0.50 -18.61 -3.44
N HIS A 164 -1.33 -18.70 -2.41
CA HIS A 164 -1.73 -19.98 -1.81
C HIS A 164 -3.19 -20.35 -2.06
N VAL A 165 -3.93 -19.50 -2.77
CA VAL A 165 -5.33 -19.71 -3.14
C VAL A 165 -5.48 -19.60 -4.65
N ARG A 166 -6.22 -20.52 -5.26
CA ARG A 166 -6.55 -20.45 -6.68
C ARG A 166 -7.90 -19.78 -6.84
N PHE A 167 -7.89 -18.56 -7.33
CA PHE A 167 -9.11 -17.83 -7.67
C PHE A 167 -9.61 -18.22 -9.07
N LEU A 168 -10.90 -18.41 -9.23
CA LEU A 168 -11.53 -18.79 -10.50
C LEU A 168 -11.53 -17.63 -11.49
N ASN A 169 -11.78 -16.41 -11.01
CA ASN A 169 -11.88 -15.19 -11.82
C ASN A 169 -11.58 -13.95 -10.94
N THR A 170 -11.58 -12.79 -11.56
CA THR A 170 -11.38 -11.50 -10.90
C THR A 170 -12.49 -11.15 -9.91
N ASP A 171 -13.72 -11.59 -10.17
CA ASP A 171 -14.89 -11.31 -9.33
C ASP A 171 -14.84 -12.09 -8.00
N ALA A 172 -14.18 -13.26 -7.99
CA ALA A 172 -13.90 -14.00 -6.77
C ALA A 172 -12.70 -13.43 -6.00
N LEU A 173 -11.72 -12.82 -6.69
CA LEU A 173 -10.55 -12.25 -6.05
C LEU A 173 -10.85 -10.89 -5.41
N ALA A 174 -11.70 -10.04 -6.02
CA ALA A 174 -11.96 -8.69 -5.53
C ALA A 174 -12.47 -8.68 -4.06
N PRO A 175 -13.54 -9.38 -3.69
CA PRO A 175 -14.01 -9.42 -2.30
C PRO A 175 -12.99 -10.04 -1.35
N ALA A 176 -12.17 -10.97 -1.79
CA ALA A 176 -11.11 -11.56 -0.97
C ALA A 176 -10.00 -10.54 -0.65
N ILE A 177 -9.66 -9.63 -1.58
CA ILE A 177 -8.75 -8.52 -1.31
C ILE A 177 -9.37 -7.53 -0.31
N GLU A 178 -10.65 -7.22 -0.45
CA GLU A 178 -11.38 -6.34 0.49
C GLU A 178 -11.39 -6.92 1.90
N GLU A 179 -11.69 -8.21 2.04
CA GLU A 179 -11.65 -8.92 3.32
C GLU A 179 -10.22 -8.94 3.90
N TYR A 180 -9.20 -9.17 3.05
CA TYR A 180 -7.82 -9.13 3.48
C TYR A 180 -7.42 -7.73 3.98
N ILE A 181 -7.77 -6.65 3.30
CA ILE A 181 -7.47 -5.29 3.73
C ILE A 181 -8.16 -4.98 5.07
N HIS A 182 -9.42 -5.41 5.22
CA HIS A 182 -10.12 -5.28 6.50
C HIS A 182 -9.40 -6.03 7.62
N TRP A 183 -9.04 -7.30 7.39
CA TRP A 183 -8.28 -8.10 8.34
C TRP A 183 -6.89 -7.51 8.63
N TYR A 184 -6.17 -7.06 7.61
CA TYR A 184 -4.88 -6.39 7.73
C TYR A 184 -4.98 -5.17 8.66
N ASN A 185 -5.98 -4.32 8.45
CA ASN A 185 -6.17 -3.11 9.26
C ASN A 185 -6.59 -3.40 10.70
N THR A 186 -7.43 -4.42 10.93
CA THR A 186 -8.09 -4.62 12.22
C THR A 186 -7.52 -5.74 13.09
N LYS A 187 -6.86 -6.72 12.48
CA LYS A 187 -6.41 -7.95 13.17
C LYS A 187 -4.96 -8.34 12.93
N ARG A 188 -4.36 -7.96 11.78
CA ARG A 188 -3.00 -8.35 11.46
C ARG A 188 -2.02 -7.60 12.35
N ILE A 189 -1.38 -8.31 13.27
CA ILE A 189 -0.38 -7.75 14.17
C ILE A 189 0.96 -7.50 13.46
N SER A 190 1.67 -6.47 13.88
CA SER A 190 2.99 -6.11 13.36
C SER A 190 3.97 -5.80 14.49
N THR A 191 5.17 -6.33 14.39
CA THR A 191 6.25 -6.00 15.35
C THR A 191 6.62 -4.52 15.31
N LYS A 192 6.45 -3.85 14.16
CA LYS A 192 6.68 -2.41 14.02
C LYS A 192 5.62 -1.59 14.78
N LEU A 193 4.45 -2.15 15.00
CA LEU A 193 3.33 -1.55 15.74
C LEU A 193 3.19 -2.20 17.14
N GLU A 194 4.29 -2.61 17.74
CA GLU A 194 4.35 -3.17 19.09
C GLU A 194 3.44 -4.41 19.30
N GLY A 195 3.18 -5.17 18.22
CA GLY A 195 2.30 -6.33 18.25
C GLY A 195 0.82 -5.99 18.07
N LEU A 196 0.50 -4.76 17.73
CA LEU A 196 -0.86 -4.30 17.46
C LEU A 196 -1.18 -4.35 15.96
N SER A 197 -2.47 -4.31 15.62
CA SER A 197 -2.93 -4.03 14.27
C SER A 197 -2.90 -2.50 14.00
N PRO A 198 -2.91 -2.07 12.73
CA PRO A 198 -2.95 -0.65 12.37
C PRO A 198 -4.01 0.16 13.13
N VAL A 199 -5.26 -0.32 13.14
CA VAL A 199 -6.37 0.34 13.84
C VAL A 199 -6.17 0.38 15.36
N GLN A 200 -5.69 -0.71 15.96
CA GLN A 200 -5.41 -0.75 17.39
C GLN A 200 -4.29 0.21 17.77
N TYR A 201 -3.20 0.26 17.00
CA TYR A 201 -2.10 1.19 17.23
C TYR A 201 -2.57 2.65 17.15
N ARG A 202 -3.35 3.01 16.10
CA ARG A 202 -3.94 4.35 15.97
C ARG A 202 -4.81 4.71 17.16
N ALA A 203 -5.69 3.82 17.58
CA ALA A 203 -6.59 4.06 18.70
C ALA A 203 -5.83 4.28 20.00
N GLN A 204 -4.80 3.49 20.27
CA GLN A 204 -3.95 3.64 21.46
C GLN A 204 -3.16 4.95 21.43
N ALA A 205 -2.54 5.30 20.32
CA ALA A 205 -1.74 6.51 20.17
C ALA A 205 -2.57 7.80 20.28
N LEU A 206 -3.83 7.78 19.85
CA LEU A 206 -4.73 8.94 19.95
C LEU A 206 -5.42 9.06 21.32
N ALA A 207 -5.35 8.03 22.16
CA ALA A 207 -5.91 8.05 23.53
C ALA A 207 -4.87 8.45 24.58
N ALA A 208 -3.58 8.46 24.23
CA ALA A 208 -2.47 8.83 25.11
C ALA A 208 -2.22 10.35 25.08
#